data_529243f7ab28a400589cac9318e7a0a6
#
_entry.id   529243f7ab28a400589cac9318e7a0a6
#
_cell.length_a   1.000
_cell.length_b   1.000
_cell.length_c   1.000
_cell.angle_alpha   90.00
_cell.angle_beta   90.00
_cell.angle_gamma   90.00
#
_symmetry.space_group_name_H-M   'P 1'
#
loop_
_entity.id
_entity.type
_entity.pdbx_description
1 polymer ?
#
loop_
_entity_poly.entity_id
_entity_poly.type
_entity_poly.pdbx_seq_one_letter_code
_entity_poly.pdbx_strand_id
1 'polypeptide(L)'
;MIVERSGIARVHSVETFGTVDGPGIRFVLFLQGCPLRCKYCHNRDTWNAGIGKERTVEDLLTEIKRYIPYFNTSHGGVTVSGGEPLLQSKFVTELFKELRKLDIHVALDTAGSIPISDSIKELLANTDLVLLDIKHIDNEKAIDLTGLSNKNTLNFAKYLNENNIPVWIRQVLVPGYTDDENDLKRLKEFIDSNSNIQKVEILPYHKMGEFKWEKLGVEYPLKDVEPPTEAQIQKAKEILGI
;
A
#
# COMPACT_ATOMS: atom_id res chain seq x y z
N MET A 1 13.75 13.83 7.92
CA MET A 1 12.82 13.22 8.91
C MET A 1 11.51 13.99 8.86
N ILE A 2 10.38 13.30 8.64
CA ILE A 2 9.06 13.91 8.86
C ILE A 2 8.95 14.10 10.36
N VAL A 3 8.76 15.34 10.82
CA VAL A 3 8.30 15.56 12.19
C VAL A 3 6.82 15.21 12.18
N GLU A 4 6.48 14.05 12.72
CA GLU A 4 5.10 13.58 12.86
C GLU A 4 4.35 14.57 13.75
N ARG A 5 3.39 15.28 13.17
CA ARG A 5 2.51 16.19 13.92
C ARG A 5 1.20 15.48 14.18
N SER A 6 0.78 15.42 15.43
CA SER A 6 -0.57 14.97 15.78
C SER A 6 -1.62 15.87 15.10
N GLY A 7 -2.66 15.26 14.55
CA GLY A 7 -3.81 15.98 13.98
C GLY A 7 -3.62 16.58 12.57
N ILE A 8 -2.41 16.60 12.00
CA ILE A 8 -2.15 17.20 10.68
C ILE A 8 -1.31 16.25 9.82
N ALA A 9 -1.80 15.92 8.61
CA ALA A 9 -1.06 15.15 7.62
C ALA A 9 -0.62 16.01 6.43
N ARG A 10 0.45 15.55 5.78
CA ARG A 10 0.78 15.96 4.41
C ARG A 10 0.13 15.00 3.43
N VAL A 11 -0.87 15.52 2.72
CA VAL A 11 -1.68 14.79 1.75
C VAL A 11 -1.17 15.11 0.35
N HIS A 12 -0.99 14.07 -0.46
CA HIS A 12 -0.71 14.17 -1.88
C HIS A 12 -2.00 14.45 -2.66
N SER A 13 -2.95 13.53 -2.57
CA SER A 13 -4.22 13.58 -3.30
C SER A 13 -5.30 12.72 -2.63
N VAL A 14 -6.50 12.81 -3.15
CA VAL A 14 -7.66 12.00 -2.77
C VAL A 14 -8.27 11.41 -4.03
N GLU A 15 -8.74 10.17 -3.96
CA GLU A 15 -9.61 9.54 -4.95
C GLU A 15 -10.90 9.08 -4.26
N THR A 16 -12.06 9.37 -4.86
CA THR A 16 -13.34 9.24 -4.14
C THR A 16 -14.15 8.00 -4.49
N PHE A 17 -13.81 7.29 -5.55
CA PHE A 17 -14.49 6.09 -6.04
C PHE A 17 -13.50 4.98 -6.41
N GLY A 18 -12.45 4.78 -5.59
CA GLY A 18 -11.50 3.67 -5.76
C GLY A 18 -12.23 2.31 -5.68
N THR A 19 -11.97 1.43 -6.61
CA THR A 19 -12.58 0.09 -6.69
C THR A 19 -11.56 -1.04 -6.56
N VAL A 20 -10.27 -0.69 -6.48
CA VAL A 20 -9.15 -1.65 -6.41
C VAL A 20 -8.31 -1.50 -5.13
N ASP A 21 -8.74 -0.63 -4.22
CA ASP A 21 -7.98 -0.26 -3.02
C ASP A 21 -8.62 -0.83 -1.73
N GLY A 22 -9.21 -2.01 -1.83
CA GLY A 22 -9.91 -2.70 -0.75
C GLY A 22 -11.33 -3.08 -1.11
N PRO A 23 -12.14 -3.57 -0.15
CA PRO A 23 -13.50 -4.00 -0.41
C PRO A 23 -14.43 -2.82 -0.72
N GLY A 24 -15.35 -3.00 -1.67
CA GLY A 24 -16.36 -2.03 -2.04
C GLY A 24 -15.80 -0.74 -2.65
N ILE A 25 -16.58 0.33 -2.59
CA ILE A 25 -16.17 1.66 -3.05
C ILE A 25 -15.36 2.34 -1.95
N ARG A 26 -14.17 2.83 -2.30
CA ARG A 26 -13.23 3.43 -1.34
C ARG A 26 -13.08 4.93 -1.56
N PHE A 27 -13.01 5.66 -0.46
CA PHE A 27 -12.36 6.97 -0.42
C PHE A 27 -10.89 6.70 -0.14
N VAL A 28 -10.01 6.96 -1.11
CA VAL A 28 -8.57 6.69 -0.99
C VAL A 28 -7.83 7.98 -0.69
N LEU A 29 -7.15 8.02 0.45
CA LEU A 29 -6.30 9.12 0.87
C LEU A 29 -4.83 8.78 0.58
N PHE A 30 -4.20 9.49 -0.35
CA PHE A 30 -2.79 9.33 -0.66
C PHE A 30 -1.95 10.30 0.16
N LEU A 31 -1.11 9.75 1.05
CA LEU A 31 -0.20 10.53 1.88
C LEU A 31 1.14 10.79 1.19
N GLN A 32 1.78 11.88 1.59
CA GLN A 32 3.09 12.29 1.11
C GLN A 32 4.20 11.65 1.95
N GLY A 33 5.32 11.32 1.29
CA GLY A 33 6.50 10.72 1.90
C GLY A 33 6.57 9.21 1.66
N CYS A 34 7.70 8.73 1.13
CA CYS A 34 8.00 7.32 0.98
C CYS A 34 9.50 7.08 1.13
N PRO A 35 9.94 6.09 1.92
CA PRO A 35 11.35 5.75 2.01
C PRO A 35 11.82 4.87 0.86
N LEU A 36 10.90 4.15 0.21
CA LEU A 36 11.20 3.29 -0.93
C LEU A 36 11.50 4.08 -2.20
N ARG A 37 12.24 3.45 -3.12
CA ARG A 37 12.62 3.98 -4.44
C ARG A 37 12.28 2.97 -5.54
N CYS A 38 11.05 2.43 -5.49
CA CYS A 38 10.60 1.40 -6.41
C CYS A 38 10.77 1.84 -7.87
N LYS A 39 11.46 1.04 -8.67
CA LYS A 39 11.73 1.33 -10.10
C LYS A 39 10.44 1.52 -10.91
N TYR A 40 9.34 0.86 -10.52
CA TYR A 40 8.02 0.93 -11.18
C TYR A 40 7.02 1.89 -10.48
N CYS A 41 7.48 2.80 -9.62
CA CYS A 41 6.57 3.62 -8.81
C CYS A 41 5.65 4.48 -9.66
N HIS A 42 4.33 4.32 -9.51
CA HIS A 42 3.33 5.17 -10.17
C HIS A 42 3.13 6.51 -9.46
N ASN A 43 3.53 6.60 -8.19
CA ASN A 43 3.39 7.79 -7.37
C ASN A 43 4.77 8.39 -7.01
N ARG A 44 5.65 8.54 -8.02
CA ARG A 44 7.00 9.09 -7.86
C ARG A 44 7.00 10.46 -7.17
N ASP A 45 5.98 11.21 -7.38
CA ASP A 45 5.70 12.54 -6.81
C ASP A 45 5.37 12.50 -5.30
N THR A 46 5.06 11.32 -4.73
CA THR A 46 4.86 11.17 -3.28
C THR A 46 6.14 11.00 -2.47
N TRP A 47 7.31 10.78 -3.09
CA TRP A 47 8.52 10.42 -2.34
C TRP A 47 9.03 11.50 -1.38
N ASN A 48 8.87 12.78 -1.76
CA ASN A 48 9.31 13.89 -0.94
C ASN A 48 8.31 14.18 0.18
N ALA A 49 8.70 13.88 1.40
CA ALA A 49 7.87 14.08 2.59
C ALA A 49 7.66 15.57 2.97
N GLY A 50 8.49 16.48 2.41
CA GLY A 50 8.43 17.92 2.72
C GLY A 50 7.38 18.70 1.92
N ILE A 51 6.75 18.08 0.93
CA ILE A 51 5.73 18.69 0.07
C ILE A 51 4.34 18.10 0.37
N GLY A 52 3.33 18.53 -0.39
CA GLY A 52 1.94 18.09 -0.20
C GLY A 52 1.12 19.12 0.58
N LYS A 53 -0.20 18.94 0.56
CA LYS A 53 -1.16 19.83 1.23
C LYS A 53 -1.34 19.39 2.68
N GLU A 54 -1.21 20.31 3.61
CA GLU A 54 -1.58 20.03 5.01
C GLU A 54 -3.10 19.89 5.13
N ARG A 55 -3.55 18.81 5.76
CA ARG A 55 -4.97 18.52 6.04
C ARG A 55 -5.11 18.04 7.46
N THR A 56 -6.16 18.48 8.13
CA THR A 56 -6.53 18.02 9.46
C THR A 56 -7.47 16.80 9.39
N VAL A 57 -7.59 16.06 10.49
CA VAL A 57 -8.58 14.98 10.61
C VAL A 57 -9.99 15.52 10.40
N GLU A 58 -10.32 16.69 10.96
CA GLU A 58 -11.63 17.32 10.82
C GLU A 58 -11.97 17.68 9.38
N ASP A 59 -11.01 18.25 8.63
CA ASP A 59 -11.18 18.56 7.19
C ASP A 59 -11.52 17.30 6.40
N LEU A 60 -10.78 16.20 6.65
CA LEU A 60 -11.00 14.95 5.95
C LEU A 60 -12.32 14.29 6.35
N LEU A 61 -12.68 14.30 7.63
CA LEU A 61 -13.96 13.77 8.08
C LEU A 61 -15.14 14.50 7.45
N THR A 62 -15.04 15.84 7.31
CA THR A 62 -16.07 16.64 6.65
C THR A 62 -16.27 16.25 5.19
N GLU A 63 -15.18 15.92 4.49
CA GLU A 63 -15.21 15.47 3.11
C GLU A 63 -15.73 14.02 3.02
N ILE A 64 -15.15 13.09 3.81
CA ILE A 64 -15.47 11.66 3.81
C ILE A 64 -16.94 11.38 4.14
N LYS A 65 -17.55 12.11 5.07
CA LYS A 65 -18.97 11.93 5.45
C LYS A 65 -19.94 12.01 4.26
N ARG A 66 -19.58 12.71 3.20
CA ARG A 66 -20.40 12.83 1.97
C ARG A 66 -20.51 11.51 1.21
N TYR A 67 -19.57 10.56 1.47
CA TYR A 67 -19.48 9.27 0.78
C TYR A 67 -20.07 8.10 1.58
N ILE A 68 -20.54 8.32 2.82
CA ILE A 68 -21.16 7.27 3.66
C ILE A 68 -22.26 6.49 2.92
N PRO A 69 -23.17 7.11 2.15
CA PRO A 69 -24.20 6.34 1.42
C PRO A 69 -23.59 5.31 0.45
N TYR A 70 -22.48 5.63 -0.19
CA TYR A 70 -21.77 4.71 -1.10
C TYR A 70 -21.06 3.59 -0.33
N PHE A 71 -20.48 3.90 0.82
CA PHE A 71 -19.85 2.89 1.68
C PHE A 71 -20.87 1.88 2.17
N ASN A 72 -22.02 2.33 2.65
CA ASN A 72 -23.10 1.46 3.14
C ASN A 72 -23.65 0.52 2.04
N THR A 73 -23.76 1.02 0.81
CA THR A 73 -24.30 0.23 -0.31
C THR A 73 -23.29 -0.79 -0.83
N SER A 74 -22.00 -0.46 -0.84
CA SER A 74 -20.95 -1.29 -1.45
C SER A 74 -20.15 -2.12 -0.43
N HIS A 75 -20.42 -1.98 0.87
CA HIS A 75 -19.56 -2.46 1.95
C HIS A 75 -18.11 -1.90 1.83
N GLY A 76 -18.01 -0.65 1.41
CA GLY A 76 -16.77 0.07 1.19
C GLY A 76 -16.29 0.83 2.43
N GLY A 77 -15.50 1.87 2.22
CA GLY A 77 -14.98 2.70 3.32
C GLY A 77 -13.80 3.56 2.92
N VAL A 78 -12.87 3.75 3.83
CA VAL A 78 -11.68 4.60 3.62
C VAL A 78 -10.43 3.75 3.53
N THR A 79 -9.56 4.04 2.56
CA THR A 79 -8.21 3.48 2.46
C THR A 79 -7.19 4.60 2.56
N VAL A 80 -6.21 4.42 3.42
CA VAL A 80 -5.05 5.32 3.49
C VAL A 80 -3.86 4.64 2.82
N SER A 81 -3.34 5.29 1.78
CA SER A 81 -2.29 4.85 0.87
C SER A 81 -1.33 6.01 0.58
N GLY A 82 -0.68 6.01 -0.60
CA GLY A 82 0.10 7.13 -1.12
C GLY A 82 1.55 6.81 -1.36
N GLY A 83 2.43 7.43 -0.59
CA GLY A 83 3.83 7.02 -0.46
C GLY A 83 3.94 5.82 0.49
N GLU A 84 4.29 6.07 1.76
CA GLU A 84 4.25 5.08 2.84
C GLU A 84 3.50 5.68 4.04
N PRO A 85 2.23 5.30 4.26
CA PRO A 85 1.40 5.93 5.29
C PRO A 85 1.91 5.69 6.71
N LEU A 86 2.71 4.66 6.95
CA LEU A 86 3.32 4.40 8.26
C LEU A 86 4.24 5.54 8.72
N LEU A 87 4.74 6.38 7.79
CA LEU A 87 5.51 7.59 8.13
C LEU A 87 4.66 8.67 8.84
N GLN A 88 3.34 8.58 8.75
CA GLN A 88 2.38 9.48 9.37
C GLN A 88 1.40 8.72 10.28
N SER A 89 1.90 7.64 10.92
CA SER A 89 1.10 6.67 11.67
C SER A 89 0.20 7.30 12.75
N LYS A 90 0.66 8.33 13.47
CA LYS A 90 -0.15 9.01 14.49
C LYS A 90 -1.38 9.69 13.91
N PHE A 91 -1.21 10.40 12.79
CA PHE A 91 -2.33 11.02 12.10
C PHE A 91 -3.32 9.98 11.58
N VAL A 92 -2.81 8.91 10.95
CA VAL A 92 -3.67 7.83 10.43
C VAL A 92 -4.45 7.15 11.56
N THR A 93 -3.80 6.96 12.72
CA THR A 93 -4.47 6.42 13.92
C THR A 93 -5.64 7.29 14.36
N GLU A 94 -5.44 8.61 14.45
CA GLU A 94 -6.50 9.55 14.84
C GLU A 94 -7.65 9.52 13.84
N LEU A 95 -7.33 9.55 12.53
CA LEU A 95 -8.34 9.45 11.47
C LEU A 95 -9.13 8.14 11.56
N PHE A 96 -8.47 7.00 11.72
CA PHE A 96 -9.12 5.70 11.80
C PHE A 96 -10.00 5.58 13.04
N LYS A 97 -9.57 6.07 14.19
CA LYS A 97 -10.41 6.13 15.39
C LYS A 97 -11.71 6.91 15.18
N GLU A 98 -11.64 8.05 14.51
CA GLU A 98 -12.83 8.86 14.22
C GLU A 98 -13.75 8.22 13.18
N LEU A 99 -13.18 7.59 12.14
CA LEU A 99 -13.95 6.85 11.12
C LEU A 99 -14.67 5.64 11.72
N ARG A 100 -14.03 4.90 12.61
CA ARG A 100 -14.64 3.75 13.29
C ARG A 100 -15.78 4.13 14.23
N LYS A 101 -15.77 5.33 14.82
CA LYS A 101 -16.93 5.85 15.57
C LYS A 101 -18.16 6.07 14.68
N LEU A 102 -17.94 6.21 13.37
CA LEU A 102 -18.99 6.37 12.35
C LEU A 102 -19.33 5.04 11.66
N ASP A 103 -18.82 3.92 12.17
CA ASP A 103 -18.97 2.57 11.59
C ASP A 103 -18.46 2.47 10.14
N ILE A 104 -17.41 3.22 9.81
CA ILE A 104 -16.77 3.20 8.50
C ILE A 104 -15.58 2.25 8.52
N HIS A 105 -15.58 1.27 7.62
CA HIS A 105 -14.47 0.32 7.44
C HIS A 105 -13.20 1.04 6.99
N VAL A 106 -12.07 0.75 7.64
CA VAL A 106 -10.77 1.40 7.39
C VAL A 106 -9.73 0.39 6.93
N ALA A 107 -9.02 0.73 5.84
CA ALA A 107 -7.94 -0.07 5.29
C ALA A 107 -6.65 0.74 5.21
N LEU A 108 -5.54 0.06 5.49
CA LEU A 108 -4.19 0.59 5.38
C LEU A 108 -3.47 -0.06 4.20
N ASP A 109 -3.07 0.71 3.20
CA ASP A 109 -2.29 0.25 2.05
C ASP A 109 -0.83 0.63 2.23
N THR A 110 0.03 -0.33 2.47
CA THR A 110 1.42 -0.12 2.88
C THR A 110 2.37 -1.19 2.36
N ALA A 111 3.63 -0.86 2.20
CA ALA A 111 4.69 -1.83 1.99
C ALA A 111 5.27 -2.38 3.31
N GLY A 112 4.86 -1.86 4.48
CA GLY A 112 5.43 -2.27 5.77
C GLY A 112 6.93 -2.07 5.87
N SER A 113 7.48 -1.09 5.14
CA SER A 113 8.92 -0.97 4.88
C SER A 113 9.73 -0.34 6.01
N ILE A 114 9.07 0.11 7.08
CA ILE A 114 9.71 0.73 8.24
C ILE A 114 9.55 -0.12 9.50
N PRO A 115 10.48 -0.01 10.48
CA PRO A 115 10.38 -0.77 11.73
C PRO A 115 9.08 -0.49 12.49
N ILE A 116 8.49 -1.52 13.07
CA ILE A 116 7.28 -1.40 13.88
C ILE A 116 7.58 -0.65 15.18
N SER A 117 6.94 0.50 15.35
CA SER A 117 6.97 1.33 16.56
C SER A 117 5.65 1.20 17.34
N ASP A 118 5.59 1.75 18.54
CA ASP A 118 4.36 1.74 19.33
C ASP A 118 3.24 2.54 18.65
N SER A 119 3.57 3.62 17.92
CA SER A 119 2.58 4.36 17.12
C SER A 119 2.02 3.52 15.96
N ILE A 120 2.83 2.67 15.35
CA ILE A 120 2.37 1.73 14.30
C ILE A 120 1.50 0.63 14.92
N LYS A 121 1.88 0.08 16.09
CA LYS A 121 1.03 -0.90 16.78
C LYS A 121 -0.34 -0.33 17.13
N GLU A 122 -0.38 0.93 17.59
CA GLU A 122 -1.64 1.63 17.88
C GLU A 122 -2.48 1.83 16.62
N LEU A 123 -1.86 2.20 15.51
CA LEU A 123 -2.52 2.28 14.20
C LEU A 123 -3.14 0.94 13.81
N LEU A 124 -2.36 -0.14 13.86
CA LEU A 124 -2.79 -1.48 13.48
C LEU A 124 -3.94 -2.01 14.36
N ALA A 125 -3.97 -1.68 15.65
CA ALA A 125 -5.09 -1.99 16.55
C ALA A 125 -6.40 -1.28 16.17
N ASN A 126 -6.34 -0.23 15.33
CA ASN A 126 -7.49 0.51 14.81
C ASN A 126 -7.74 0.28 13.31
N THR A 127 -7.10 -0.73 12.71
CA THR A 127 -7.18 -1.05 11.28
C THR A 127 -8.01 -2.31 11.07
N ASP A 128 -8.98 -2.27 10.15
CA ASP A 128 -9.85 -3.42 9.84
C ASP A 128 -9.22 -4.34 8.78
N LEU A 129 -8.42 -3.78 7.86
CA LEU A 129 -7.75 -4.52 6.80
C LEU A 129 -6.41 -3.86 6.44
N VAL A 130 -5.38 -4.67 6.24
CA VAL A 130 -4.12 -4.22 5.66
C VAL A 130 -3.97 -4.76 4.23
N LEU A 131 -3.77 -3.85 3.27
CA LEU A 131 -3.30 -4.17 1.93
C LEU A 131 -1.78 -4.12 1.98
N LEU A 132 -1.14 -5.29 2.01
CA LEU A 132 0.31 -5.38 2.18
C LEU A 132 1.00 -5.67 0.85
N ASP A 133 1.77 -4.70 0.39
CA ASP A 133 2.62 -4.87 -0.79
C ASP A 133 3.92 -5.61 -0.45
N ILE A 134 4.06 -6.86 -0.84
CA ILE A 134 5.36 -7.55 -0.85
C ILE A 134 6.04 -7.26 -2.17
N LYS A 135 6.97 -6.30 -2.17
CA LYS A 135 7.62 -5.83 -3.41
C LYS A 135 8.53 -6.89 -4.02
N HIS A 136 9.21 -7.68 -3.19
CA HIS A 136 9.93 -8.88 -3.59
C HIS A 136 10.18 -9.78 -2.38
N ILE A 137 10.07 -11.10 -2.54
CA ILE A 137 10.33 -12.06 -1.45
C ILE A 137 11.83 -12.25 -1.19
N ASP A 138 12.68 -12.17 -2.23
CA ASP A 138 14.13 -12.20 -2.08
C ASP A 138 14.67 -10.83 -1.65
N ASN A 139 15.59 -10.83 -0.67
CA ASN A 139 16.08 -9.59 -0.08
C ASN A 139 16.99 -8.78 -1.01
N GLU A 140 17.85 -9.43 -1.78
CA GLU A 140 18.77 -8.72 -2.68
C GLU A 140 18.01 -8.11 -3.85
N LYS A 141 17.08 -8.87 -4.43
CA LYS A 141 16.19 -8.39 -5.48
C LYS A 141 15.24 -7.29 -4.97
N ALA A 142 14.81 -7.36 -3.70
CA ALA A 142 14.04 -6.29 -3.08
C ALA A 142 14.84 -4.99 -2.99
N ILE A 143 16.11 -5.06 -2.57
CA ILE A 143 17.00 -3.90 -2.50
C ILE A 143 17.23 -3.31 -3.90
N ASP A 144 17.49 -4.14 -4.91
CA ASP A 144 17.65 -3.67 -6.29
C ASP A 144 16.39 -2.97 -6.81
N LEU A 145 15.22 -3.56 -6.54
CA LEU A 145 13.93 -3.07 -7.05
C LEU A 145 13.43 -1.83 -6.33
N THR A 146 13.69 -1.70 -5.02
CA THR A 146 13.03 -0.70 -4.15
C THR A 146 13.99 0.20 -3.39
N GLY A 147 15.28 -0.08 -3.42
CA GLY A 147 16.29 0.62 -2.64
C GLY A 147 16.37 0.22 -1.16
N LEU A 148 15.49 -0.66 -0.67
CA LEU A 148 15.46 -1.10 0.73
C LEU A 148 15.29 -2.61 0.87
N SER A 149 15.81 -3.14 1.98
CA SER A 149 15.61 -4.53 2.40
C SER A 149 14.13 -4.83 2.67
N ASN A 150 13.67 -6.04 2.32
CA ASN A 150 12.33 -6.54 2.62
C ASN A 150 12.14 -7.01 4.08
N LYS A 151 13.19 -6.98 4.91
CA LYS A 151 13.15 -7.50 6.30
C LYS A 151 12.05 -6.85 7.14
N ASN A 152 11.86 -5.53 7.00
CA ASN A 152 10.79 -4.85 7.73
C ASN A 152 9.42 -5.29 7.24
N THR A 153 9.20 -5.42 5.93
CA THR A 153 7.95 -5.91 5.33
C THR A 153 7.60 -7.31 5.84
N LEU A 154 8.57 -8.24 5.85
CA LEU A 154 8.34 -9.60 6.32
C LEU A 154 8.08 -9.65 7.84
N ASN A 155 8.80 -8.85 8.64
CA ASN A 155 8.55 -8.70 10.07
C ASN A 155 7.16 -8.07 10.33
N PHE A 156 6.75 -7.12 9.50
CA PHE A 156 5.43 -6.50 9.56
C PHE A 156 4.33 -7.51 9.28
N ALA A 157 4.46 -8.33 8.23
CA ALA A 157 3.52 -9.42 7.93
C ALA A 157 3.43 -10.43 9.09
N LYS A 158 4.57 -10.81 9.69
CA LYS A 158 4.59 -11.68 10.85
C LYS A 158 3.83 -11.07 12.03
N TYR A 159 4.03 -9.80 12.33
CA TYR A 159 3.30 -9.10 13.38
C TYR A 159 1.79 -9.09 13.11
N LEU A 160 1.37 -8.84 11.86
CA LEU A 160 -0.04 -8.90 11.48
C LEU A 160 -0.64 -10.28 11.72
N ASN A 161 0.09 -11.35 11.39
CA ASN A 161 -0.35 -12.73 11.62
C ASN A 161 -0.46 -13.05 13.11
N GLU A 162 0.54 -12.70 13.92
CA GLU A 162 0.56 -12.91 15.37
C GLU A 162 -0.61 -12.19 16.10
N ASN A 163 -1.10 -11.10 15.52
CA ASN A 163 -2.19 -10.30 16.08
C ASN A 163 -3.54 -10.51 15.34
N ASN A 164 -3.63 -11.50 14.45
CA ASN A 164 -4.83 -11.84 13.67
C ASN A 164 -5.45 -10.64 12.91
N ILE A 165 -4.62 -9.71 12.44
CA ILE A 165 -5.08 -8.57 11.66
C ILE A 165 -5.29 -9.03 10.21
N PRO A 166 -6.48 -8.82 9.60
CA PRO A 166 -6.77 -9.24 8.24
C PRO A 166 -5.82 -8.62 7.21
N VAL A 167 -5.35 -9.43 6.25
CA VAL A 167 -4.40 -8.99 5.22
C VAL A 167 -4.86 -9.42 3.84
N TRP A 168 -4.73 -8.51 2.87
CA TRP A 168 -4.65 -8.82 1.45
C TRP A 168 -3.22 -8.60 1.00
N ILE A 169 -2.58 -9.63 0.45
CA ILE A 169 -1.26 -9.50 -0.15
C ILE A 169 -1.37 -8.96 -1.56
N ARG A 170 -0.54 -7.99 -1.90
CA ARG A 170 -0.44 -7.40 -3.24
C ARG A 170 0.96 -7.60 -3.79
N GLN A 171 1.05 -8.09 -5.01
CA GLN A 171 2.30 -8.31 -5.73
C GLN A 171 2.21 -7.69 -7.11
N VAL A 172 3.07 -6.70 -7.39
CA VAL A 172 3.20 -6.16 -8.75
C VAL A 172 4.02 -7.13 -9.59
N LEU A 173 3.46 -7.63 -10.68
CA LEU A 173 4.13 -8.53 -11.61
C LEU A 173 4.87 -7.72 -12.68
N VAL A 174 6.19 -7.60 -12.52
CA VAL A 174 7.08 -6.86 -13.42
C VAL A 174 7.97 -7.87 -14.15
N PRO A 175 7.83 -8.04 -15.48
CA PRO A 175 8.66 -8.97 -16.24
C PRO A 175 10.15 -8.73 -16.07
N GLY A 176 10.90 -9.80 -15.81
CA GLY A 176 12.33 -9.77 -15.54
C GLY A 176 12.74 -9.30 -14.15
N TYR A 177 11.78 -8.93 -13.28
CA TYR A 177 12.04 -8.49 -11.91
C TYR A 177 11.30 -9.33 -10.87
N THR A 178 9.99 -9.53 -11.01
CA THR A 178 9.15 -10.19 -9.99
C THR A 178 8.40 -11.42 -10.53
N ASP A 179 8.69 -11.86 -11.73
CA ASP A 179 8.04 -12.97 -12.44
C ASP A 179 8.84 -14.29 -12.40
N ASP A 180 9.96 -14.34 -11.67
CA ASP A 180 10.74 -15.58 -11.50
C ASP A 180 9.92 -16.64 -10.75
N GLU A 181 9.83 -17.86 -11.32
CA GLU A 181 8.99 -18.92 -10.77
C GLU A 181 9.42 -19.39 -9.37
N ASN A 182 10.74 -19.41 -9.09
CA ASN A 182 11.21 -19.84 -7.78
C ASN A 182 10.88 -18.79 -6.72
N ASP A 183 10.97 -17.50 -7.07
CA ASP A 183 10.59 -16.44 -6.15
C ASP A 183 9.07 -16.40 -5.92
N LEU A 184 8.26 -16.65 -6.95
CA LEU A 184 6.81 -16.80 -6.80
C LEU A 184 6.45 -18.00 -5.91
N LYS A 185 7.15 -19.14 -6.03
CA LYS A 185 6.97 -20.29 -5.14
C LYS A 185 7.34 -19.96 -3.69
N ARG A 186 8.47 -19.26 -3.47
CA ARG A 186 8.87 -18.78 -2.13
C ARG A 186 7.84 -17.81 -1.55
N LEU A 187 7.27 -16.94 -2.39
CA LEU A 187 6.17 -16.05 -1.97
C LEU A 187 4.93 -16.86 -1.60
N LYS A 188 4.58 -17.90 -2.37
CA LYS A 188 3.48 -18.81 -2.04
C LYS A 188 3.69 -19.50 -0.69
N GLU A 189 4.88 -20.05 -0.45
CA GLU A 189 5.23 -20.67 0.84
C GLU A 189 5.08 -19.68 2.00
N PHE A 190 5.52 -18.44 1.80
CA PHE A 190 5.34 -17.38 2.78
C PHE A 190 3.86 -17.08 3.03
N ILE A 191 3.05 -16.97 1.98
CA ILE A 191 1.60 -16.74 2.08
C ILE A 191 0.93 -17.87 2.86
N ASP A 192 1.22 -19.12 2.51
CA ASP A 192 0.63 -20.31 3.14
C ASP A 192 0.98 -20.46 4.63
N SER A 193 2.09 -19.87 5.05
CA SER A 193 2.52 -19.87 6.46
C SER A 193 1.78 -18.82 7.33
N ASN A 194 0.95 -17.96 6.74
CA ASN A 194 0.26 -16.87 7.43
C ASN A 194 -1.26 -17.03 7.33
N SER A 195 -1.91 -17.38 8.44
CA SER A 195 -3.35 -17.72 8.48
C SER A 195 -4.30 -16.52 8.39
N ASN A 196 -3.79 -15.30 8.57
CA ASN A 196 -4.57 -14.05 8.53
C ASN A 196 -4.73 -13.48 7.11
N ILE A 197 -4.11 -14.10 6.10
CA ILE A 197 -4.20 -13.66 4.71
C ILE A 197 -5.53 -14.11 4.13
N GLN A 198 -6.38 -13.13 3.76
CA GLN A 198 -7.71 -13.37 3.21
C GLN A 198 -7.74 -13.37 1.69
N LYS A 199 -6.79 -12.67 1.05
CA LYS A 199 -6.74 -12.52 -0.41
C LYS A 199 -5.29 -12.28 -0.87
N VAL A 200 -5.01 -12.75 -2.09
CA VAL A 200 -3.77 -12.44 -2.80
C VAL A 200 -4.13 -11.81 -4.15
N GLU A 201 -3.50 -10.71 -4.49
CA GLU A 201 -3.73 -9.98 -5.74
C GLU A 201 -2.42 -9.83 -6.51
N ILE A 202 -2.42 -10.26 -7.76
CA ILE A 202 -1.39 -9.88 -8.73
C ILE A 202 -1.83 -8.61 -9.43
N LEU A 203 -0.98 -7.61 -9.38
CA LEU A 203 -1.16 -6.33 -10.08
C LEU A 203 -0.23 -6.33 -11.30
N PRO A 204 -0.76 -6.46 -12.53
CA PRO A 204 0.07 -6.39 -13.72
C PRO A 204 0.76 -5.03 -13.82
N TYR A 205 2.08 -5.05 -14.00
CA TYR A 205 2.84 -3.84 -14.26
C TYR A 205 2.34 -3.12 -15.52
N HIS A 206 2.30 -1.81 -15.49
CA HIS A 206 1.99 -0.95 -16.65
C HIS A 206 2.73 0.39 -16.57
N LYS A 207 2.91 1.07 -17.71
CA LYS A 207 3.70 2.31 -17.82
C LYS A 207 2.91 3.60 -17.51
N MET A 208 1.69 3.51 -16.99
CA MET A 208 0.84 4.71 -16.77
C MET A 208 1.43 5.73 -15.78
N GLY A 209 2.40 5.33 -14.94
CA GLY A 209 3.08 6.25 -14.02
C GLY A 209 4.29 7.00 -14.62
N GLU A 210 4.76 6.62 -15.82
CA GLU A 210 5.99 7.13 -16.46
C GLU A 210 5.97 8.66 -16.61
N PHE A 211 4.84 9.24 -17.03
CA PHE A 211 4.70 10.69 -17.19
C PHE A 211 5.02 11.51 -15.93
N LYS A 212 4.87 10.91 -14.72
CA LYS A 212 5.22 11.59 -13.48
C LYS A 212 6.74 11.66 -13.27
N TRP A 213 7.48 10.67 -13.77
CA TRP A 213 8.95 10.68 -13.77
C TRP A 213 9.45 11.76 -14.73
N GLU A 214 8.90 11.81 -15.94
CA GLU A 214 9.24 12.83 -16.94
C GLU A 214 8.97 14.25 -16.43
N LYS A 215 7.79 14.49 -15.81
CA LYS A 215 7.46 15.79 -15.20
C LYS A 215 8.43 16.22 -14.10
N LEU A 216 9.06 15.27 -13.43
CA LEU A 216 10.09 15.55 -12.42
C LEU A 216 11.50 15.63 -13.00
N GLY A 217 11.66 15.53 -14.33
CA GLY A 217 12.96 15.52 -14.99
C GLY A 217 13.84 14.32 -14.67
N VAL A 218 13.23 13.18 -14.30
CA VAL A 218 13.92 11.95 -13.91
C VAL A 218 13.59 10.87 -14.92
N GLU A 219 14.62 10.17 -15.41
CA GLU A 219 14.44 9.04 -16.32
C GLU A 219 13.68 7.89 -15.63
N TYR A 220 12.70 7.31 -16.36
CA TYR A 220 11.95 6.17 -15.85
C TYR A 220 12.79 4.89 -15.94
N PRO A 221 13.10 4.21 -14.82
CA PRO A 221 14.04 3.08 -14.83
C PRO A 221 13.58 1.87 -15.64
N LEU A 222 12.25 1.72 -15.84
CA LEU A 222 11.66 0.57 -16.55
C LEU A 222 11.10 0.95 -17.93
N LYS A 223 11.64 1.99 -18.58
CA LYS A 223 11.18 2.44 -19.90
C LYS A 223 11.17 1.34 -20.98
N ASP A 224 12.14 0.42 -20.90
CA ASP A 224 12.33 -0.69 -21.83
C ASP A 224 11.65 -2.01 -21.38
N VAL A 225 10.94 -2.00 -20.24
CA VAL A 225 10.21 -3.16 -19.73
C VAL A 225 8.77 -3.09 -20.20
N GLU A 226 8.35 -4.09 -20.99
CA GLU A 226 6.94 -4.17 -21.42
C GLU A 226 6.05 -4.75 -20.33
N PRO A 227 4.75 -4.39 -20.29
CA PRO A 227 3.78 -5.03 -19.42
C PRO A 227 3.75 -6.54 -19.57
N PRO A 228 3.43 -7.30 -18.51
CA PRO A 228 3.33 -8.75 -18.59
C PRO A 228 2.21 -9.16 -19.56
N THR A 229 2.46 -10.23 -20.30
CA THR A 229 1.44 -10.87 -21.14
C THR A 229 0.40 -11.59 -20.28
N GLU A 230 -0.78 -11.83 -20.84
CA GLU A 230 -1.82 -12.63 -20.16
C GLU A 230 -1.31 -14.01 -19.72
N ALA A 231 -0.48 -14.66 -20.54
CA ALA A 231 0.13 -15.94 -20.20
C ALA A 231 1.06 -15.87 -18.98
N GLN A 232 1.85 -14.80 -18.84
CA GLN A 232 2.70 -14.58 -17.67
C GLN A 232 1.86 -14.29 -16.42
N ILE A 233 0.79 -13.50 -16.54
CA ILE A 233 -0.15 -13.22 -15.44
C ILE A 233 -0.80 -14.52 -14.99
N GLN A 234 -1.32 -15.31 -15.93
CA GLN A 234 -1.99 -16.57 -15.61
C GLN A 234 -1.04 -17.57 -14.94
N LYS A 235 0.19 -17.69 -15.45
CA LYS A 235 1.23 -18.54 -14.84
C LYS A 235 1.57 -18.13 -13.41
N ALA A 236 1.71 -16.82 -13.16
CA ALA A 236 1.97 -16.32 -11.82
C ALA A 236 0.79 -16.60 -10.85
N LYS A 237 -0.45 -16.45 -11.33
CA LYS A 237 -1.66 -16.82 -10.57
C LYS A 237 -1.70 -18.30 -10.22
N GLU A 238 -1.40 -19.18 -11.19
CA GLU A 238 -1.34 -20.62 -10.97
C GLU A 238 -0.31 -21.01 -9.90
N ILE A 239 0.90 -20.41 -9.94
CA ILE A 239 1.94 -20.66 -8.94
C ILE A 239 1.48 -20.20 -7.55
N LEU A 240 0.81 -19.06 -7.45
CA LEU A 240 0.32 -18.52 -6.18
C LEU A 240 -1.00 -19.19 -5.72
N GLY A 241 -1.67 -19.97 -6.56
CA GLY A 241 -2.91 -20.67 -6.24
C GLY A 241 -4.14 -19.76 -6.18
N ILE A 242 -4.23 -18.76 -7.07
CA ILE A 242 -5.31 -17.74 -7.11
C ILE A 242 -5.94 -17.61 -8.50
#